data_92ca6aff7d7cf72f8c75092db7700699
#
_entry.id   92ca6aff7d7cf72f8c75092db7700699
#
_cell.length_a   1.000
_cell.length_b   1.000
_cell.length_c   1.000
_cell.angle_alpha   90.00
_cell.angle_beta   90.00
_cell.angle_gamma   90.00
#
_symmetry.space_group_name_H-M   'P 1'
#
loop_
_entity.id
_entity.type
_entity.pdbx_description
1 polymer ?
#
loop_
_entity_poly.entity_id
_entity_poly.type
_entity_poly.pdbx_seq_one_letter_code
_entity_poly.pdbx_strand_id
1 'polypeptide(L)'
;RELALATAGAVGADLANIINEAALTAVRAGRTMVSQADLIGAVELVFAGKEKKGKLLGEEEKKVVAYHEVGHALLVALQKHTEPVQRITIVPRTMGSLGYVWQVPEEEKYMETKAELEANIVTTLGGRAAEELKFESVTTGAANDIEQATKTVRAMITMYGMSDTFGLMQLESVQGKYLDRNAVLQCSDETAAKVDEEIRKVLSDSYDKAKKLFIAFSVISGFFIPKISHFILSICICSFNVTSSLTTSFLFS
;
A
#
# COMPACT_ATOMS: atom_id res chain seq x y z
N ARG A 1 -5.59 3.11 -21.84
CA ARG A 1 -6.45 2.90 -20.67
C ARG A 1 -5.60 2.56 -19.43
N GLU A 2 -4.75 1.54 -19.49
CA GLU A 2 -3.87 1.11 -18.39
C GLU A 2 -3.03 2.28 -17.83
N LEU A 3 -2.37 3.04 -18.69
CA LEU A 3 -1.60 4.21 -18.28
C LEU A 3 -2.48 5.29 -17.60
N ALA A 4 -3.69 5.52 -18.12
CA ALA A 4 -4.61 6.49 -17.54
C ALA A 4 -5.04 6.10 -16.11
N LEU A 5 -5.31 4.82 -15.88
CA LEU A 5 -5.62 4.30 -14.53
C LEU A 5 -4.40 4.40 -13.60
N ALA A 6 -3.20 4.07 -14.11
CA ALA A 6 -1.96 4.18 -13.36
C ALA A 6 -1.55 5.62 -13.00
N THR A 7 -2.13 6.61 -13.66
CA THR A 7 -1.90 8.05 -13.41
C THR A 7 -3.13 8.76 -12.83
N ALA A 8 -4.08 8.02 -12.29
CA ALA A 8 -5.23 8.59 -11.61
C ALA A 8 -4.76 9.53 -10.48
N GLY A 9 -5.32 10.75 -10.42
CA GLY A 9 -4.91 11.77 -9.45
C GLY A 9 -3.64 12.57 -9.81
N ALA A 10 -2.96 12.25 -10.92
CA ALA A 10 -1.81 13.02 -11.40
C ALA A 10 -2.24 14.41 -11.90
N VAL A 11 -1.43 15.42 -11.60
CA VAL A 11 -1.64 16.76 -12.17
C VAL A 11 -0.98 16.88 -13.56
N GLY A 12 -1.37 17.88 -14.34
CA GLY A 12 -0.85 18.07 -15.69
C GLY A 12 0.68 18.15 -15.78
N ALA A 13 1.34 18.69 -14.75
CA ALA A 13 2.80 18.74 -14.66
C ALA A 13 3.41 17.33 -14.52
N ASP A 14 2.79 16.44 -13.75
CA ASP A 14 3.25 15.06 -13.59
C ASP A 14 3.12 14.30 -14.91
N LEU A 15 1.99 14.47 -15.61
CA LEU A 15 1.77 13.84 -16.92
C LEU A 15 2.80 14.30 -17.95
N ALA A 16 3.10 15.60 -18.00
CA ALA A 16 4.15 16.15 -18.87
C ALA A 16 5.53 15.57 -18.53
N ASN A 17 5.84 15.44 -17.22
CA ASN A 17 7.10 14.87 -16.76
C ASN A 17 7.21 13.38 -17.10
N ILE A 18 6.12 12.60 -16.96
CA ILE A 18 6.08 11.19 -17.36
C ILE A 18 6.41 11.02 -18.84
N ILE A 19 5.80 11.81 -19.71
CA ILE A 19 6.08 11.77 -21.16
C ILE A 19 7.54 12.11 -21.43
N ASN A 20 8.07 13.13 -20.78
CA ASN A 20 9.47 13.55 -20.95
C ASN A 20 10.46 12.47 -20.50
N GLU A 21 10.28 11.88 -19.33
CA GLU A 21 11.13 10.81 -18.82
C GLU A 21 11.04 9.53 -19.68
N ALA A 22 9.85 9.20 -20.19
CA ALA A 22 9.68 8.09 -21.13
C ALA A 22 10.46 8.33 -22.44
N ALA A 23 10.40 9.56 -22.97
CA ALA A 23 11.17 9.93 -24.16
C ALA A 23 12.68 9.85 -23.93
N LEU A 24 13.16 10.35 -22.78
CA LEU A 24 14.57 10.24 -22.39
C LEU A 24 15.02 8.78 -22.25
N THR A 25 14.16 7.91 -21.73
CA THR A 25 14.43 6.47 -21.60
C THR A 25 14.56 5.81 -22.96
N ALA A 26 13.65 6.11 -23.90
CA ALA A 26 13.72 5.60 -25.26
C ALA A 26 15.01 6.04 -25.98
N VAL A 27 15.37 7.32 -25.87
CA VAL A 27 16.61 7.86 -26.48
C VAL A 27 17.87 7.22 -25.88
N ARG A 28 17.94 7.06 -24.55
CA ARG A 28 19.05 6.35 -23.88
C ARG A 28 19.20 4.91 -24.32
N ALA A 29 18.10 4.27 -24.72
CA ALA A 29 18.07 2.92 -25.29
C ALA A 29 18.31 2.88 -26.81
N GLY A 30 18.67 4.01 -27.44
CA GLY A 30 18.92 4.13 -28.88
C GLY A 30 17.68 4.02 -29.75
N ARG A 31 16.48 4.23 -29.18
CA ARG A 31 15.21 4.16 -29.89
C ARG A 31 14.67 5.55 -30.21
N THR A 32 13.99 5.66 -31.34
CA THR A 32 13.34 6.90 -31.78
C THR A 32 11.86 6.98 -31.41
N MET A 33 11.32 5.90 -30.87
CA MET A 33 9.90 5.81 -30.46
C MET A 33 9.79 5.38 -29.00
N VAL A 34 8.85 5.98 -28.30
CA VAL A 34 8.50 5.64 -26.92
C VAL A 34 7.60 4.40 -26.94
N SER A 35 7.92 3.42 -26.12
CA SER A 35 7.12 2.22 -25.90
C SER A 35 6.21 2.36 -24.66
N GLN A 36 5.21 1.47 -24.53
CA GLN A 36 4.38 1.42 -23.34
C GLN A 36 5.20 1.10 -22.08
N ALA A 37 6.22 0.26 -22.19
CA ALA A 37 7.13 -0.05 -21.09
C ALA A 37 7.90 1.20 -20.61
N ASP A 38 8.30 2.09 -21.52
CA ASP A 38 8.95 3.35 -21.13
C ASP A 38 7.99 4.27 -20.38
N LEU A 39 6.73 4.31 -20.79
CA LEU A 39 5.70 5.11 -20.12
C LEU A 39 5.39 4.57 -18.70
N ILE A 40 5.24 3.26 -18.57
CA ILE A 40 5.01 2.64 -17.24
C ILE A 40 6.23 2.86 -16.33
N GLY A 41 7.45 2.67 -16.84
CA GLY A 41 8.67 2.96 -16.09
C GLY A 41 8.81 4.44 -15.71
N ALA A 42 8.34 5.36 -16.56
CA ALA A 42 8.31 6.78 -16.25
C ALA A 42 7.27 7.14 -15.19
N VAL A 43 6.12 6.48 -15.16
CA VAL A 43 5.13 6.62 -14.07
C VAL A 43 5.77 6.24 -12.74
N GLU A 44 6.42 5.08 -12.66
CA GLU A 44 7.14 4.67 -11.45
C GLU A 44 8.22 5.66 -11.04
N LEU A 45 8.96 6.18 -12.01
CA LEU A 45 10.02 7.15 -11.77
C LEU A 45 9.48 8.45 -11.17
N VAL A 46 8.34 8.94 -11.65
CA VAL A 46 7.74 10.20 -11.20
C VAL A 46 7.10 10.03 -9.82
N PHE A 47 6.39 8.92 -9.57
CA PHE A 47 5.67 8.72 -8.30
C PHE A 47 6.51 8.08 -7.20
N ALA A 48 7.37 7.13 -7.51
CA ALA A 48 8.19 6.43 -6.51
C ALA A 48 9.65 6.94 -6.44
N GLY A 49 10.10 7.74 -7.42
CA GLY A 49 11.45 8.25 -7.51
C GLY A 49 12.44 7.29 -8.19
N LYS A 50 13.67 7.75 -8.34
CA LYS A 50 14.75 6.97 -8.97
C LYS A 50 15.22 5.82 -8.07
N GLU A 51 15.67 4.73 -8.69
CA GLU A 51 16.37 3.67 -7.98
C GLU A 51 17.65 4.18 -7.35
N LYS A 52 17.88 3.87 -6.09
CA LYS A 52 19.14 4.19 -5.40
C LYS A 52 20.23 3.21 -5.83
N LYS A 53 21.01 3.60 -6.84
CA LYS A 53 22.20 2.85 -7.26
C LYS A 53 23.29 3.05 -6.18
N GLY A 54 23.53 2.03 -5.35
CA GLY A 54 24.62 2.06 -4.38
C GLY A 54 24.25 1.86 -2.90
N LYS A 55 22.98 1.86 -2.54
CA LYS A 55 22.58 1.40 -1.21
C LYS A 55 22.33 -0.11 -1.28
N LEU A 56 23.35 -0.89 -0.94
CA LEU A 56 23.20 -2.33 -0.75
C LEU A 56 22.54 -2.55 0.61
N LEU A 57 21.27 -2.96 0.60
CA LEU A 57 20.64 -3.53 1.78
C LEU A 57 21.38 -4.81 2.15
N GLY A 58 21.63 -5.04 3.43
CA GLY A 58 22.12 -6.32 3.91
C GLY A 58 21.12 -7.45 3.57
N GLU A 59 21.59 -8.68 3.46
CA GLU A 59 20.73 -9.81 3.08
C GLU A 59 19.58 -10.03 4.06
N GLU A 60 19.81 -9.80 5.36
CA GLU A 60 18.74 -9.89 6.37
C GLU A 60 17.73 -8.74 6.22
N GLU A 61 18.20 -7.51 5.97
CA GLU A 61 17.33 -6.36 5.73
C GLU A 61 16.47 -6.54 4.46
N LYS A 62 17.06 -7.09 3.38
CA LYS A 62 16.32 -7.44 2.17
C LYS A 62 15.22 -8.46 2.44
N LYS A 63 15.49 -9.45 3.27
CA LYS A 63 14.48 -10.44 3.67
C LYS A 63 13.33 -9.77 4.41
N VAL A 64 13.64 -8.92 5.38
CA VAL A 64 12.61 -8.19 6.15
C VAL A 64 11.74 -7.36 5.22
N VAL A 65 12.35 -6.54 4.35
CA VAL A 65 11.62 -5.74 3.36
C VAL A 65 10.78 -6.62 2.43
N ALA A 66 11.32 -7.75 1.96
CA ALA A 66 10.58 -8.65 1.08
C ALA A 66 9.34 -9.25 1.76
N TYR A 67 9.45 -9.67 3.02
CA TYR A 67 8.29 -10.16 3.78
C TYR A 67 7.27 -9.08 4.07
N HIS A 68 7.74 -7.87 4.34
CA HIS A 68 6.91 -6.69 4.54
C HIS A 68 6.04 -6.41 3.30
N GLU A 69 6.67 -6.23 2.13
CA GLU A 69 5.97 -5.91 0.89
C GLU A 69 5.04 -7.04 0.43
N VAL A 70 5.48 -8.29 0.56
CA VAL A 70 4.61 -9.44 0.25
C VAL A 70 3.47 -9.55 1.26
N GLY A 71 3.68 -9.14 2.50
CA GLY A 71 2.62 -9.05 3.51
C GLY A 71 1.47 -8.17 3.04
N HIS A 72 1.77 -6.96 2.56
CA HIS A 72 0.76 -6.08 1.96
C HIS A 72 0.06 -6.76 0.78
N ALA A 73 0.82 -7.24 -0.19
CA ALA A 73 0.27 -7.84 -1.42
C ALA A 73 -0.60 -9.08 -1.15
N LEU A 74 -0.20 -9.91 -0.20
CA LEU A 74 -0.97 -11.10 0.17
C LEU A 74 -2.31 -10.74 0.81
N LEU A 75 -2.34 -9.74 1.69
CA LEU A 75 -3.59 -9.28 2.28
C LEU A 75 -4.51 -8.62 1.25
N VAL A 76 -3.97 -7.95 0.24
CA VAL A 76 -4.78 -7.52 -0.92
C VAL A 76 -5.44 -8.72 -1.58
N ALA A 77 -4.70 -9.78 -1.87
CA ALA A 77 -5.22 -10.96 -2.55
C ALA A 77 -6.22 -11.78 -1.71
N LEU A 78 -6.09 -11.73 -0.38
CA LEU A 78 -6.94 -12.49 0.55
C LEU A 78 -8.23 -11.77 0.96
N GLN A 79 -8.36 -10.50 0.63
CA GLN A 79 -9.53 -9.69 0.98
C GLN A 79 -10.38 -9.38 -0.24
N LYS A 80 -11.64 -9.05 0.03
CA LYS A 80 -12.55 -8.40 -0.91
C LYS A 80 -12.41 -6.88 -0.75
N HIS A 81 -12.81 -6.14 -1.75
CA HIS A 81 -12.81 -4.66 -1.70
C HIS A 81 -11.40 -4.04 -1.63
N THR A 82 -10.43 -4.68 -2.25
CA THR A 82 -9.07 -4.18 -2.44
C THR A 82 -8.76 -4.04 -3.92
N GLU A 83 -7.88 -3.08 -4.25
CA GLU A 83 -7.43 -2.89 -5.63
C GLU A 83 -6.35 -3.92 -6.01
N PRO A 84 -6.35 -4.45 -7.24
CA PRO A 84 -5.42 -5.51 -7.62
C PRO A 84 -3.96 -5.04 -7.59
N VAL A 85 -3.09 -5.94 -7.10
CA VAL A 85 -1.64 -5.72 -7.11
C VAL A 85 -1.12 -5.89 -8.52
N GLN A 86 -0.48 -4.86 -9.04
CA GLN A 86 0.21 -4.92 -10.34
C GLN A 86 1.69 -5.22 -10.22
N ARG A 87 2.33 -4.71 -9.17
CA ARG A 87 3.77 -4.88 -8.98
C ARG A 87 4.17 -4.86 -7.52
N ILE A 88 5.18 -5.65 -7.19
CA ILE A 88 5.87 -5.64 -5.90
C ILE A 88 7.35 -5.39 -6.18
N THR A 89 7.99 -4.53 -5.43
CA THR A 89 9.43 -4.27 -5.53
C THR A 89 10.06 -4.08 -4.16
N ILE A 90 11.31 -4.52 -4.04
CA ILE A 90 12.15 -4.28 -2.85
C ILE A 90 13.37 -3.41 -3.22
N VAL A 91 13.30 -2.72 -4.35
CA VAL A 91 14.37 -1.83 -4.80
C VAL A 91 14.21 -0.48 -4.13
N PRO A 92 15.20 -0.03 -3.32
CA PRO A 92 15.12 1.25 -2.64
C PRO A 92 15.01 2.43 -3.62
N ARG A 93 14.11 3.37 -3.32
CA ARG A 93 13.85 4.54 -4.14
C ARG A 93 14.29 5.85 -3.46
N THR A 94 14.48 6.90 -4.26
CA THR A 94 14.97 8.20 -3.74
C THR A 94 13.96 8.91 -2.84
N MET A 95 12.67 8.60 -2.96
CA MET A 95 11.61 9.14 -2.08
C MET A 95 11.53 8.45 -0.71
N GLY A 96 12.48 7.57 -0.38
CA GLY A 96 12.62 7.03 0.98
C GLY A 96 12.07 5.63 1.17
N SER A 97 11.30 5.08 0.23
CA SER A 97 10.82 3.70 0.32
C SER A 97 11.96 2.71 0.11
N LEU A 98 11.95 1.61 0.87
CA LEU A 98 12.85 0.47 0.69
C LEU A 98 12.26 -0.57 -0.26
N GLY A 99 10.94 -0.57 -0.39
CA GLY A 99 10.13 -1.33 -1.32
C GLY A 99 8.78 -0.65 -1.48
N TYR A 100 7.91 -1.19 -2.29
CA TYR A 100 6.49 -0.82 -2.36
C TYR A 100 5.67 -1.86 -3.13
N VAL A 101 4.38 -1.89 -2.81
CA VAL A 101 3.36 -2.61 -3.56
C VAL A 101 2.60 -1.59 -4.41
N TRP A 102 2.57 -1.81 -5.72
CA TRP A 102 1.82 -0.95 -6.63
C TRP A 102 0.47 -1.58 -6.94
N GLN A 103 -0.57 -0.88 -6.54
CA GLN A 103 -1.96 -1.19 -6.84
C GLN A 103 -2.47 -0.21 -7.87
N VAL A 104 -3.25 -0.68 -8.82
CA VAL A 104 -3.90 0.17 -9.81
C VAL A 104 -5.38 -0.15 -9.82
N PRO A 105 -6.24 0.84 -9.60
CA PRO A 105 -7.67 0.64 -9.62
C PRO A 105 -8.12 0.12 -10.99
N GLU A 106 -9.09 -0.78 -10.99
CA GLU A 106 -9.71 -1.29 -12.24
C GLU A 106 -10.61 -0.24 -12.88
N GLU A 107 -11.20 0.62 -12.05
CA GLU A 107 -12.08 1.71 -12.46
C GLU A 107 -11.75 2.98 -11.68
N GLU A 108 -12.06 4.14 -12.27
CA GLU A 108 -11.92 5.42 -11.60
C GLU A 108 -13.01 5.55 -10.54
N LYS A 109 -12.62 5.73 -9.28
CA LYS A 109 -13.51 5.72 -8.14
C LYS A 109 -13.29 6.97 -7.29
N TYR A 110 -14.37 7.64 -6.95
CA TYR A 110 -14.34 8.90 -6.17
C TYR A 110 -14.88 8.74 -4.74
N MET A 111 -15.52 7.61 -4.43
CA MET A 111 -16.08 7.36 -3.11
C MET A 111 -15.65 5.99 -2.62
N GLU A 112 -15.24 5.91 -1.37
CA GLU A 112 -14.89 4.66 -0.70
C GLU A 112 -15.96 4.32 0.35
N THR A 113 -16.31 3.06 0.43
CA THR A 113 -17.21 2.52 1.45
C THR A 113 -16.45 2.22 2.75
N LYS A 114 -17.18 2.11 3.87
CA LYS A 114 -16.61 1.66 5.16
C LYS A 114 -15.84 0.35 5.01
N ALA A 115 -16.39 -0.62 4.25
CA ALA A 115 -15.76 -1.92 4.04
C ALA A 115 -14.42 -1.83 3.26
N GLU A 116 -14.32 -0.91 2.32
CA GLU A 116 -13.08 -0.66 1.58
C GLU A 116 -12.02 -0.01 2.44
N LEU A 117 -12.39 0.99 3.22
CA LEU A 117 -11.48 1.62 4.17
C LEU A 117 -10.99 0.62 5.23
N GLU A 118 -11.88 -0.23 5.77
CA GLU A 118 -11.49 -1.30 6.69
C GLU A 118 -10.53 -2.32 6.04
N ALA A 119 -10.78 -2.70 4.78
CA ALA A 119 -9.87 -3.58 4.05
C ALA A 119 -8.51 -2.91 3.78
N ASN A 120 -8.50 -1.63 3.45
CA ASN A 120 -7.29 -0.84 3.27
C ASN A 120 -6.45 -0.78 4.57
N ILE A 121 -7.08 -0.51 5.72
CA ILE A 121 -6.38 -0.49 7.03
C ILE A 121 -5.73 -1.85 7.31
N VAL A 122 -6.45 -2.96 7.11
CA VAL A 122 -5.90 -4.31 7.30
C VAL A 122 -4.72 -4.56 6.37
N THR A 123 -4.83 -4.16 5.10
CA THR A 123 -3.74 -4.27 4.11
C THR A 123 -2.53 -3.43 4.51
N THR A 124 -2.75 -2.19 4.91
CA THR A 124 -1.68 -1.26 5.33
C THR A 124 -0.91 -1.78 6.54
N LEU A 125 -1.58 -2.45 7.48
CA LEU A 125 -0.92 -3.07 8.63
C LEU A 125 -0.26 -4.43 8.29
N GLY A 126 -0.44 -4.92 7.07
CA GLY A 126 0.01 -6.23 6.62
C GLY A 126 1.52 -6.43 6.65
N GLY A 127 2.29 -5.44 6.25
CA GLY A 127 3.75 -5.49 6.29
C GLY A 127 4.27 -5.76 7.71
N ARG A 128 3.78 -5.00 8.68
CA ARG A 128 4.11 -5.16 10.10
C ARG A 128 3.69 -6.54 10.65
N ALA A 129 2.50 -7.01 10.29
CA ALA A 129 2.00 -8.31 10.72
C ALA A 129 2.83 -9.46 10.13
N ALA A 130 3.28 -9.35 8.89
CA ALA A 130 4.17 -10.33 8.26
C ALA A 130 5.56 -10.38 8.91
N GLU A 131 6.14 -9.21 9.25
CA GLU A 131 7.40 -9.14 10.00
C GLU A 131 7.29 -9.87 11.34
N GLU A 132 6.28 -9.54 12.15
CA GLU A 132 6.08 -10.16 13.47
C GLU A 132 5.91 -11.67 13.40
N LEU A 133 5.06 -12.15 12.48
CA LEU A 133 4.81 -13.59 12.31
C LEU A 133 6.04 -14.36 11.82
N LYS A 134 6.93 -13.73 11.05
CA LYS A 134 8.10 -14.39 10.46
C LYS A 134 9.34 -14.31 11.31
N PHE A 135 9.61 -13.14 11.88
CA PHE A 135 10.87 -12.85 12.56
C PHE A 135 10.71 -12.73 14.07
N GLU A 136 9.48 -12.89 14.59
CA GLU A 136 9.15 -12.67 16.01
C GLU A 136 9.65 -11.31 16.52
N SER A 137 9.79 -10.37 15.60
CA SER A 137 10.33 -9.05 15.82
C SER A 137 9.66 -8.05 14.88
N VAL A 138 9.79 -6.78 15.18
CA VAL A 138 9.20 -5.68 14.43
C VAL A 138 10.24 -4.60 14.20
N THR A 139 10.17 -3.98 13.03
CA THR A 139 11.14 -2.95 12.62
C THR A 139 10.50 -1.57 12.55
N THR A 140 11.33 -0.56 12.40
CA THR A 140 10.90 0.83 12.15
C THR A 140 10.35 1.02 10.72
N GLY A 141 10.48 0.03 9.85
CA GLY A 141 10.05 0.09 8.45
C GLY A 141 8.56 0.39 8.30
N ALA A 142 7.73 -0.14 9.22
CA ALA A 142 6.29 0.07 9.21
C ALA A 142 5.81 1.43 9.74
N ALA A 143 6.69 2.40 10.02
CA ALA A 143 6.29 3.67 10.61
C ALA A 143 5.30 4.45 9.73
N ASN A 144 5.52 4.50 8.43
CA ASN A 144 4.63 5.16 7.48
C ASN A 144 3.27 4.45 7.39
N ASP A 145 3.25 3.13 7.41
CA ASP A 145 2.00 2.35 7.34
C ASP A 145 1.14 2.57 8.58
N ILE A 146 1.76 2.60 9.75
CA ILE A 146 1.07 2.91 11.02
C ILE A 146 0.50 4.33 10.98
N GLU A 147 1.25 5.30 10.45
CA GLU A 147 0.78 6.67 10.29
C GLU A 147 -0.42 6.74 9.33
N GLN A 148 -0.35 6.09 8.17
CA GLN A 148 -1.43 6.06 7.19
C GLN A 148 -2.68 5.37 7.75
N ALA A 149 -2.53 4.19 8.35
CA ALA A 149 -3.62 3.47 8.98
C ALA A 149 -4.30 4.33 10.06
N THR A 150 -3.50 5.01 10.90
CA THR A 150 -4.02 5.89 11.95
C THR A 150 -4.80 7.08 11.37
N LYS A 151 -4.30 7.71 10.30
CA LYS A 151 -4.99 8.81 9.61
C LYS A 151 -6.32 8.34 9.01
N THR A 152 -6.33 7.17 8.38
CA THR A 152 -7.55 6.60 7.77
C THR A 152 -8.59 6.31 8.84
N VAL A 153 -8.23 5.62 9.94
CA VAL A 153 -9.16 5.34 11.04
C VAL A 153 -9.68 6.63 11.67
N ARG A 154 -8.80 7.60 11.91
CA ARG A 154 -9.20 8.91 12.44
C ARG A 154 -10.24 9.57 11.54
N ALA A 155 -10.01 9.64 10.23
CA ALA A 155 -10.95 10.23 9.28
C ALA A 155 -12.30 9.49 9.24
N MET A 156 -12.30 8.16 9.32
CA MET A 156 -13.52 7.35 9.40
C MET A 156 -14.38 7.74 10.62
N ILE A 157 -13.75 7.94 11.76
CA ILE A 157 -14.42 8.26 13.03
C ILE A 157 -14.83 9.73 13.06
N THR A 158 -13.91 10.65 12.75
CA THR A 158 -14.09 12.08 13.04
C THR A 158 -14.73 12.86 11.89
N MET A 159 -14.58 12.39 10.64
CA MET A 159 -14.98 13.14 9.44
C MET A 159 -16.11 12.48 8.65
N TYR A 160 -16.09 11.14 8.53
CA TYR A 160 -17.00 10.43 7.63
C TYR A 160 -18.24 9.85 8.33
N GLY A 161 -18.34 9.95 9.66
CA GLY A 161 -19.47 9.43 10.43
C GLY A 161 -19.61 7.90 10.32
N MET A 162 -18.48 7.19 10.18
CA MET A 162 -18.44 5.72 10.04
C MET A 162 -18.21 4.98 11.37
N SER A 163 -18.22 5.72 12.49
CA SER A 163 -18.14 5.17 13.85
C SER A 163 -19.51 4.75 14.36
N ASP A 164 -19.59 3.59 14.98
CA ASP A 164 -20.82 3.14 15.65
C ASP A 164 -21.02 3.86 17.01
N THR A 165 -19.94 4.39 17.61
CA THR A 165 -19.96 5.11 18.87
C THR A 165 -20.45 6.56 18.71
N PHE A 166 -19.98 7.25 17.68
CA PHE A 166 -20.26 8.67 17.46
C PHE A 166 -21.33 8.92 16.39
N GLY A 167 -21.67 7.90 15.60
CA GLY A 167 -22.67 8.00 14.55
C GLY A 167 -22.33 9.08 13.53
N LEU A 168 -23.28 9.97 13.25
CA LEU A 168 -23.15 11.02 12.24
C LEU A 168 -22.56 12.33 12.77
N MET A 169 -21.89 12.31 13.93
CA MET A 169 -21.22 13.50 14.44
C MET A 169 -19.94 13.77 13.66
N GLN A 170 -19.81 15.01 13.17
CA GLN A 170 -18.54 15.50 12.65
C GLN A 170 -17.74 16.08 13.83
N LEU A 171 -16.65 15.43 14.18
CA LEU A 171 -15.80 15.79 15.33
C LEU A 171 -14.55 16.57 14.92
N GLU A 172 -14.21 16.60 13.63
CA GLU A 172 -13.03 17.25 13.10
C GLU A 172 -13.39 18.10 11.88
N SER A 173 -12.88 19.31 11.83
CA SER A 173 -13.01 20.17 10.66
C SER A 173 -11.66 20.62 10.13
N VAL A 174 -11.53 20.66 8.80
CA VAL A 174 -10.33 21.17 8.15
C VAL A 174 -10.44 22.68 8.06
N GLN A 175 -9.65 23.38 8.84
CA GLN A 175 -9.53 24.84 8.79
C GLN A 175 -8.39 25.24 7.86
N GLY A 176 -8.66 26.21 6.97
CA GLY A 176 -7.69 26.72 5.98
C GLY A 176 -7.89 26.17 4.58
N LYS A 177 -8.22 27.07 3.63
CA LYS A 177 -8.56 26.68 2.24
C LYS A 177 -7.36 26.50 1.31
N TYR A 178 -6.17 27.06 1.61
CA TYR A 178 -5.13 27.19 0.59
C TYR A 178 -3.71 26.74 0.97
N LEU A 179 -3.21 26.92 2.18
CA LEU A 179 -1.81 26.64 2.53
C LEU A 179 -1.63 25.75 3.77
N ASP A 180 -2.53 25.87 4.76
CA ASP A 180 -2.47 25.07 5.97
C ASP A 180 -3.81 24.33 6.16
N ARG A 181 -3.87 23.08 5.73
CA ARG A 181 -4.97 22.17 6.04
C ARG A 181 -4.76 21.57 7.43
N ASN A 182 -4.95 22.37 8.46
CA ASN A 182 -4.92 21.86 9.82
C ASN A 182 -6.29 21.30 10.19
N ALA A 183 -6.33 20.01 10.46
CA ALA A 183 -7.48 19.36 11.03
C ALA A 183 -7.56 19.71 12.52
N VAL A 184 -8.68 20.29 12.93
CA VAL A 184 -8.93 20.71 14.31
C VAL A 184 -10.11 19.93 14.86
N LEU A 185 -9.89 19.22 15.99
CA LEU A 185 -10.96 18.58 16.73
C LEU A 185 -11.91 19.64 17.32
N GLN A 186 -13.21 19.47 17.08
CA GLN A 186 -14.28 20.33 17.59
C GLN A 186 -15.17 19.56 18.57
N CYS A 187 -14.56 19.07 19.63
CA CYS A 187 -15.26 18.30 20.66
C CYS A 187 -14.64 18.54 22.04
N SER A 188 -15.28 18.08 23.09
CA SER A 188 -14.73 18.12 24.44
C SER A 188 -13.53 17.18 24.60
N ASP A 189 -12.67 17.42 25.58
CA ASP A 189 -11.52 16.56 25.89
C ASP A 189 -11.95 15.13 26.21
N GLU A 190 -13.11 14.96 26.87
CA GLU A 190 -13.67 13.63 27.13
C GLU A 190 -14.04 12.88 25.83
N THR A 191 -14.61 13.60 24.86
CA THR A 191 -14.92 13.04 23.55
C THR A 191 -13.65 12.72 22.77
N ALA A 192 -12.65 13.60 22.81
CA ALA A 192 -11.35 13.37 22.19
C ALA A 192 -10.66 12.10 22.73
N ALA A 193 -10.71 11.90 24.05
CA ALA A 193 -10.17 10.69 24.68
C ALA A 193 -10.89 9.42 24.19
N LYS A 194 -12.21 9.45 24.02
CA LYS A 194 -12.99 8.32 23.48
C LYS A 194 -12.66 8.07 22.00
N VAL A 195 -12.40 9.12 21.20
CA VAL A 195 -11.93 9.00 19.82
C VAL A 195 -10.59 8.26 19.77
N ASP A 196 -9.64 8.65 20.61
CA ASP A 196 -8.32 7.98 20.67
C ASP A 196 -8.43 6.51 21.13
N GLU A 197 -9.35 6.21 22.03
CA GLU A 197 -9.62 4.83 22.46
C GLU A 197 -10.22 4.00 21.32
N GLU A 198 -11.17 4.55 20.57
CA GLU A 198 -11.78 3.86 19.42
C GLU A 198 -10.76 3.67 18.29
N ILE A 199 -9.92 4.68 17.98
CA ILE A 199 -8.83 4.54 17.00
C ILE A 199 -7.91 3.38 17.39
N ARG A 200 -7.46 3.33 18.63
CA ARG A 200 -6.59 2.25 19.13
C ARG A 200 -7.26 0.89 18.99
N LYS A 201 -8.55 0.79 19.30
CA LYS A 201 -9.32 -0.45 19.17
C LYS A 201 -9.41 -0.91 17.73
N VAL A 202 -9.82 -0.03 16.80
CA VAL A 202 -9.95 -0.35 15.36
C VAL A 202 -8.61 -0.79 14.77
N LEU A 203 -7.51 -0.12 15.12
CA LEU A 203 -6.16 -0.51 14.68
C LEU A 203 -5.76 -1.89 15.23
N SER A 204 -6.02 -2.17 16.51
CA SER A 204 -5.74 -3.47 17.11
C SER A 204 -6.56 -4.59 16.47
N ASP A 205 -7.87 -4.38 16.31
CA ASP A 205 -8.77 -5.35 15.69
C ASP A 205 -8.37 -5.64 14.23
N SER A 206 -7.98 -4.59 13.47
CA SER A 206 -7.50 -4.71 12.10
C SER A 206 -6.17 -5.45 12.01
N TYR A 207 -5.26 -5.20 12.94
CA TYR A 207 -3.98 -5.89 13.03
C TYR A 207 -4.15 -7.39 13.34
N ASP A 208 -5.03 -7.71 14.28
CA ASP A 208 -5.36 -9.11 14.60
C ASP A 208 -6.06 -9.82 13.43
N LYS A 209 -6.90 -9.10 12.68
CA LYS A 209 -7.50 -9.61 11.45
C LYS A 209 -6.44 -9.92 10.39
N ALA A 210 -5.45 -9.04 10.20
CA ALA A 210 -4.32 -9.27 9.30
C ALA A 210 -3.56 -10.56 9.68
N LYS A 211 -3.21 -10.74 10.95
CA LYS A 211 -2.53 -11.95 11.43
C LYS A 211 -3.37 -13.21 11.23
N LYS A 212 -4.66 -13.16 11.51
CA LYS A 212 -5.57 -14.29 11.30
C LYS A 212 -5.66 -14.70 9.83
N LEU A 213 -5.69 -13.74 8.89
CA LEU A 213 -5.69 -14.02 7.45
C LEU A 213 -4.40 -14.73 7.02
N PHE A 214 -3.24 -14.32 7.50
CA PHE A 214 -1.97 -15.01 7.22
C PHE A 214 -1.94 -16.43 7.77
N ILE A 215 -2.40 -16.63 9.00
CA ILE A 215 -2.45 -17.95 9.62
C ILE A 215 -3.42 -18.86 8.84
N ALA A 216 -4.61 -18.37 8.52
CA ALA A 216 -5.58 -19.13 7.72
C ALA A 216 -5.02 -19.52 6.35
N PHE A 217 -4.37 -18.59 5.66
CA PHE A 217 -3.72 -18.87 4.38
C PHE A 217 -2.62 -19.93 4.50
N SER A 218 -1.80 -19.87 5.54
CA SER A 218 -0.73 -20.86 5.76
C SER A 218 -1.26 -22.26 6.01
N VAL A 219 -2.39 -22.37 6.69
CA VAL A 219 -3.06 -23.67 6.94
C VAL A 219 -3.67 -24.25 5.66
N ILE A 220 -4.35 -23.42 4.86
CA ILE A 220 -5.04 -23.86 3.63
C ILE A 220 -4.04 -24.23 2.54
N SER A 221 -3.00 -23.43 2.35
CA SER A 221 -2.01 -23.62 1.28
C SER A 221 -0.99 -24.72 1.57
N GLY A 222 -0.91 -25.23 2.81
CA GLY A 222 0.19 -26.10 3.24
C GLY A 222 1.57 -25.43 3.19
N PHE A 223 1.60 -24.16 2.82
CA PHE A 223 2.79 -23.31 2.83
C PHE A 223 2.92 -22.67 4.22
N PHE A 224 3.72 -23.27 5.05
CA PHE A 224 4.15 -22.59 6.27
C PHE A 224 4.88 -21.30 5.87
N ILE A 225 4.55 -20.17 6.52
CA ILE A 225 5.18 -18.85 6.27
C ILE A 225 6.71 -18.93 6.06
N PRO A 226 7.48 -19.85 6.67
CA PRO A 226 8.89 -20.08 6.36
C PRO A 226 9.24 -20.49 4.92
N LYS A 227 8.32 -21.13 4.18
CA LYS A 227 8.58 -21.61 2.80
C LYS A 227 8.22 -20.60 1.70
N ILE A 228 7.54 -19.50 2.05
CA ILE A 228 7.24 -18.39 1.14
C ILE A 228 8.56 -17.75 0.64
N SER A 229 9.68 -17.93 1.35
CA SER A 229 10.99 -17.38 0.97
C SER A 229 11.45 -17.74 -0.44
N HIS A 230 11.20 -18.97 -0.92
CA HIS A 230 11.58 -19.37 -2.28
C HIS A 230 10.67 -18.77 -3.36
N PHE A 231 9.38 -18.62 -3.07
CA PHE A 231 8.41 -18.02 -3.97
C PHE A 231 8.60 -16.49 -4.04
N ILE A 232 8.84 -15.84 -2.91
CA ILE A 232 9.13 -14.41 -2.80
C ILE A 232 10.44 -14.05 -3.49
N LEU A 233 11.51 -14.84 -3.30
CA LEU A 233 12.79 -14.59 -3.95
C LEU A 233 12.65 -14.72 -5.48
N SER A 234 11.85 -15.66 -5.96
CA SER A 234 11.55 -15.82 -7.39
C SER A 234 10.75 -14.67 -7.97
N ILE A 235 9.79 -14.10 -7.23
CA ILE A 235 8.98 -12.94 -7.66
C ILE A 235 9.78 -11.63 -7.59
N CYS A 236 10.59 -11.44 -6.54
CA CYS A 236 11.37 -10.22 -6.35
C CYS A 236 12.63 -10.14 -7.23
N ILE A 237 13.20 -11.27 -7.66
CA ILE A 237 14.38 -11.30 -8.55
C ILE A 237 13.97 -11.16 -10.01
N CYS A 238 12.81 -11.65 -10.38
CA CYS A 238 12.23 -11.43 -11.70
C CYS A 238 11.25 -10.26 -11.60
N SER A 239 11.47 -9.21 -12.40
CA SER A 239 10.50 -8.14 -12.65
C SER A 239 9.27 -8.75 -13.36
N PHE A 240 8.45 -9.49 -12.62
CA PHE A 240 7.27 -10.14 -13.18
C PHE A 240 6.08 -9.17 -13.14
N ASN A 241 5.57 -8.86 -14.33
CA ASN A 241 4.19 -8.43 -14.50
C ASN A 241 3.29 -9.57 -13.99
N VAL A 242 2.72 -9.39 -12.81
CA VAL A 242 1.63 -10.25 -12.34
C VAL A 242 0.38 -9.85 -13.12
N THR A 243 0.28 -10.34 -14.36
CA THR A 243 -0.98 -10.29 -15.09
C THR A 243 -1.97 -11.24 -14.42
N SER A 244 -3.23 -10.89 -14.47
CA SER A 244 -4.47 -11.46 -13.93
C SER A 244 -4.65 -13.00 -13.85
N SER A 245 -3.60 -13.80 -13.99
CA SER A 245 -3.66 -15.27 -13.96
C SER A 245 -3.55 -15.88 -12.56
N LEU A 246 -3.21 -15.10 -11.53
CA LEU A 246 -3.10 -15.63 -10.16
C LEU A 246 -4.44 -15.79 -9.43
N THR A 247 -5.47 -15.07 -9.85
CA THR A 247 -6.79 -15.14 -9.21
C THR A 247 -7.62 -16.36 -9.62
N THR A 248 -7.30 -17.02 -10.72
CA THR A 248 -8.12 -18.14 -11.24
C THR A 248 -7.52 -19.53 -11.01
N SER A 249 -6.21 -19.65 -10.76
CA SER A 249 -5.58 -20.98 -10.61
C SER A 249 -5.46 -21.49 -9.18
N PHE A 250 -5.67 -20.67 -8.16
CA PHE A 250 -5.52 -21.05 -6.76
C PHE A 250 -6.84 -21.32 -6.00
N LEU A 251 -8.00 -21.08 -6.63
CA LEU A 251 -9.32 -21.32 -6.03
C LEU A 251 -9.96 -22.64 -6.50
N PHE A 252 -9.33 -23.41 -7.40
CA PHE A 252 -9.88 -24.66 -7.95
C PHE A 252 -8.82 -25.78 -8.09
N SER A 253 -8.00 -25.96 -7.08
CA SER A 253 -7.22 -27.23 -6.94
C SER A 253 -7.33 -27.71 -5.51
#